data_afb6df2a7bf5c4ef1d3b155fc96d65c0
#
_entry.id   afb6df2a7bf5c4ef1d3b155fc96d65c0
#
_cell.length_a   1.000
_cell.length_b   1.000
_cell.length_c   1.000
_cell.angle_alpha   90.00
_cell.angle_beta   90.00
_cell.angle_gamma   90.00
#
_symmetry.space_group_name_H-M   'P 1'
#
loop_
_entity.id
_entity.type
_entity.pdbx_description
1 polymer ?
#
loop_
_entity_poly.entity_id
_entity_poly.type
_entity_poly.pdbx_seq_one_letter_code
_entity_poly.pdbx_strand_id
1 'polypeptide(L)'
;MWVPNVELCKQKLEPLGIEVKQVFNDSQLPFEDNTFDIIINRHESFDINEVRRILKTNGIFITQQLGGKNNEILSKALIKGFKPLYSNNTLDNNIKKLGNNLFEILYANEYFPYLRFKDIGAIVYFAKIIEWEFPNFSVENCFEELCKLNEGINVKGYVESIEHRYIIVSRKK
;
A
#
# COMPACT_ATOMS: atom_id res chain seq x y z
N MET A 1 2.45 0.39 13.70
CA MET A 1 3.29 1.62 13.44
C MET A 1 4.56 1.54 14.28
N TRP A 2 5.69 1.95 13.72
CA TRP A 2 6.98 1.94 14.43
C TRP A 2 6.99 2.98 15.56
N VAL A 3 7.31 2.56 16.81
CA VAL A 3 7.18 3.40 18.01
C VAL A 3 7.86 4.78 17.89
N PRO A 4 9.11 4.92 17.36
CA PRO A 4 9.74 6.22 17.20
C PRO A 4 8.95 7.21 16.32
N ASN A 5 8.18 6.72 15.34
CA ASN A 5 7.34 7.58 14.51
C ASN A 5 6.14 8.14 15.27
N VAL A 6 5.61 7.42 16.25
CA VAL A 6 4.47 7.88 17.05
C VAL A 6 4.86 9.12 17.84
N GLU A 7 5.99 9.07 18.54
CA GLU A 7 6.48 10.21 19.35
C GLU A 7 6.79 11.43 18.47
N LEU A 8 7.44 11.20 17.31
CA LEU A 8 7.70 12.28 16.36
C LEU A 8 6.39 12.90 15.82
N CYS A 9 5.40 12.06 15.50
CA CYS A 9 4.10 12.53 15.05
C CYS A 9 3.39 13.35 16.13
N LYS A 10 3.38 12.89 17.40
CA LYS A 10 2.82 13.64 18.52
C LYS A 10 3.46 15.00 18.65
N GLN A 11 4.79 15.05 18.70
CA GLN A 11 5.54 16.31 18.80
C GLN A 11 5.22 17.31 17.69
N LYS A 12 4.97 16.82 16.47
CA LYS A 12 4.75 17.68 15.29
C LYS A 12 3.28 18.04 15.07
N LEU A 13 2.35 17.14 15.39
CA LEU A 13 0.95 17.26 15.00
C LEU A 13 0.03 17.70 16.14
N GLU A 14 0.29 17.28 17.38
CA GLU A 14 -0.56 17.69 18.50
C GLU A 14 -0.60 19.20 18.74
N PRO A 15 0.53 19.96 18.59
CA PRO A 15 0.46 21.42 18.66
C PRO A 15 -0.44 22.07 17.59
N LEU A 16 -0.76 21.34 16.51
CA LEU A 16 -1.69 21.78 15.46
C LEU A 16 -3.14 21.34 15.72
N GLY A 17 -3.44 20.77 16.88
CA GLY A 17 -4.76 20.26 17.23
C GLY A 17 -5.08 18.89 16.63
N ILE A 18 -4.06 18.16 16.14
CA ILE A 18 -4.22 16.82 15.54
C ILE A 18 -3.86 15.78 16.59
N GLU A 19 -4.84 14.99 17.03
CA GLU A 19 -4.62 13.88 17.98
C GLU A 19 -3.89 12.71 17.29
N VAL A 20 -2.84 12.18 17.92
CA VAL A 20 -2.09 11.02 17.43
C VAL A 20 -2.31 9.83 18.35
N LYS A 21 -2.95 8.78 17.80
CA LYS A 21 -3.16 7.51 18.51
C LYS A 21 -2.40 6.37 17.85
N GLN A 22 -1.69 5.59 18.65
CA GLN A 22 -1.10 4.34 18.18
C GLN A 22 -2.15 3.25 18.16
N VAL A 23 -2.28 2.55 17.04
CA VAL A 23 -3.18 1.40 16.87
C VAL A 23 -2.34 0.14 16.69
N PHE A 24 -2.67 -0.93 17.42
CA PHE A 24 -2.02 -2.24 17.35
C PHE A 24 -2.88 -3.30 16.66
N ASN A 25 -4.18 -3.05 16.55
CA ASN A 25 -5.14 -3.98 15.96
C ASN A 25 -6.21 -3.19 15.18
N ASP A 26 -6.26 -3.41 13.88
CA ASP A 26 -7.21 -2.74 12.99
C ASP A 26 -8.67 -3.12 13.25
N SER A 27 -8.90 -4.26 13.92
CA SER A 27 -10.26 -4.70 14.30
C SER A 27 -10.75 -4.10 15.61
N GLN A 28 -9.97 -3.23 16.25
CA GLN A 28 -10.34 -2.57 17.51
C GLN A 28 -9.68 -1.18 17.56
N LEU A 29 -10.30 -0.21 16.92
CA LEU A 29 -9.81 1.16 16.90
C LEU A 29 -10.26 1.92 18.18
N PRO A 30 -9.40 2.77 18.76
CA PRO A 30 -9.66 3.47 20.02
C PRO A 30 -10.57 4.70 19.83
N PHE A 31 -11.69 4.51 19.15
CA PHE A 31 -12.69 5.55 18.88
C PHE A 31 -14.11 5.01 19.12
N GLU A 32 -15.01 5.89 19.49
CA GLU A 32 -16.42 5.57 19.67
C GLU A 32 -17.14 5.36 18.32
N ASP A 33 -18.33 4.76 18.38
CA ASP A 33 -19.19 4.59 17.21
C ASP A 33 -19.59 5.95 16.62
N ASN A 34 -19.70 6.01 15.30
CA ASN A 34 -20.18 7.21 14.57
C ASN A 34 -19.42 8.50 14.95
N THR A 35 -18.11 8.41 15.10
CA THR A 35 -17.25 9.54 15.48
C THR A 35 -16.91 10.43 14.28
N PHE A 36 -16.55 9.82 13.15
CA PHE A 36 -15.92 10.56 12.03
C PHE A 36 -16.89 10.81 10.89
N ASP A 37 -16.79 12.00 10.30
CA ASP A 37 -17.49 12.36 9.06
C ASP A 37 -16.72 11.83 7.84
N ILE A 38 -15.37 11.79 7.93
CA ILE A 38 -14.48 11.33 6.87
C ILE A 38 -13.37 10.46 7.49
N ILE A 39 -13.10 9.32 6.87
CA ILE A 39 -11.93 8.47 7.18
C ILE A 39 -11.08 8.35 5.92
N ILE A 40 -9.79 8.59 6.04
CA ILE A 40 -8.81 8.43 4.96
C ILE A 40 -7.82 7.34 5.37
N ASN A 41 -7.70 6.32 4.54
CA ASN A 41 -6.71 5.24 4.69
C ASN A 41 -5.79 5.25 3.47
N ARG A 42 -4.49 5.14 3.71
CA ARG A 42 -3.51 5.15 2.63
C ARG A 42 -2.41 4.12 2.87
N HIS A 43 -2.31 3.17 1.95
CA HIS A 43 -1.28 2.11 1.92
C HIS A 43 -1.19 1.29 3.21
N GLU A 44 -2.28 1.17 3.93
CA GLU A 44 -2.37 0.43 5.19
C GLU A 44 -3.58 -0.50 5.16
N SER A 45 -3.50 -1.61 5.89
CA SER A 45 -4.64 -2.49 6.11
C SER A 45 -5.76 -1.77 6.85
N PHE A 46 -6.96 -2.30 6.78
CA PHE A 46 -8.10 -1.83 7.57
C PHE A 46 -9.11 -2.96 7.79
N ASP A 47 -9.76 -2.95 8.94
CA ASP A 47 -10.96 -3.74 9.16
C ASP A 47 -12.19 -2.93 8.75
N ILE A 48 -12.98 -3.50 7.83
CA ILE A 48 -14.14 -2.80 7.26
C ILE A 48 -15.26 -2.60 8.27
N ASN A 49 -15.40 -3.52 9.25
CA ASN A 49 -16.42 -3.40 10.28
C ASN A 49 -16.07 -2.27 11.23
N GLU A 50 -14.78 -2.15 11.59
CA GLU A 50 -14.30 -1.03 12.42
C GLU A 50 -14.41 0.31 11.70
N VAL A 51 -14.00 0.39 10.44
CA VAL A 51 -14.22 1.58 9.62
C VAL A 51 -15.70 1.96 9.60
N ARG A 52 -16.58 0.96 9.39
CA ARG A 52 -18.03 1.20 9.40
C ARG A 52 -18.54 1.62 10.78
N ARG A 53 -18.03 1.03 11.85
CA ARG A 53 -18.44 1.35 13.23
C ARG A 53 -18.15 2.81 13.58
N ILE A 54 -16.91 3.26 13.34
CA ILE A 54 -16.47 4.60 13.74
C ILE A 54 -16.88 5.71 12.77
N LEU A 55 -17.27 5.38 11.54
CA LEU A 55 -17.76 6.34 10.54
C LEU A 55 -19.24 6.64 10.82
N LYS A 56 -19.64 7.91 10.78
CA LYS A 56 -21.03 8.35 10.86
C LYS A 56 -21.86 7.83 9.69
N THR A 57 -23.17 7.73 9.86
CA THR A 57 -24.12 7.50 8.76
C THR A 57 -23.95 8.62 7.71
N ASN A 58 -23.90 8.26 6.44
CA ASN A 58 -23.52 9.13 5.31
C ASN A 58 -22.09 9.65 5.33
N GLY A 59 -21.24 9.23 6.28
CA GLY A 59 -19.82 9.55 6.31
C GLY A 59 -19.06 8.92 5.12
N ILE A 60 -17.92 9.51 4.79
CA ILE A 60 -17.12 9.15 3.62
C ILE A 60 -15.89 8.36 4.04
N PHE A 61 -15.68 7.22 3.42
CA PHE A 61 -14.44 6.45 3.50
C PHE A 61 -13.66 6.54 2.20
N ILE A 62 -12.43 7.00 2.29
CA ILE A 62 -11.49 7.10 1.15
C ILE A 62 -10.33 6.14 1.44
N THR A 63 -10.08 5.20 0.55
CA THR A 63 -8.90 4.34 0.64
C THR A 63 -8.10 4.37 -0.65
N GLN A 64 -6.78 4.59 -0.52
CA GLN A 64 -5.80 4.46 -1.59
C GLN A 64 -4.84 3.33 -1.25
N GLN A 65 -4.70 2.36 -2.15
CA GLN A 65 -3.95 1.13 -1.91
C GLN A 65 -2.96 0.82 -3.03
N LEU A 66 -1.99 -0.02 -2.71
CA LEU A 66 -1.20 -0.75 -3.69
C LEU A 66 -1.96 -2.02 -4.07
N GLY A 67 -2.09 -2.27 -5.35
CA GLY A 67 -2.76 -3.48 -5.86
C GLY A 67 -1.81 -4.67 -5.97
N GLY A 68 -2.37 -5.86 -6.10
CA GLY A 68 -1.63 -7.12 -6.12
C GLY A 68 -0.68 -7.33 -7.30
N LYS A 69 -0.67 -6.42 -8.29
CA LYS A 69 0.27 -6.43 -9.42
C LYS A 69 1.42 -5.43 -9.26
N ASN A 70 1.54 -4.82 -8.05
CA ASN A 70 2.57 -3.80 -7.80
C ASN A 70 3.96 -4.40 -7.99
N ASN A 71 4.81 -3.75 -8.80
CA ASN A 71 6.18 -4.15 -9.12
C ASN A 71 6.36 -5.62 -9.59
N GLU A 72 5.29 -6.28 -10.03
CA GLU A 72 5.31 -7.70 -10.39
C GLU A 72 6.36 -8.04 -11.45
N ILE A 73 6.59 -7.14 -12.42
CA ILE A 73 7.59 -7.32 -13.49
C ILE A 73 9.00 -7.36 -12.91
N LEU A 74 9.33 -6.41 -12.04
CA LEU A 74 10.65 -6.34 -11.40
C LEU A 74 10.85 -7.51 -10.43
N SER A 75 9.82 -7.85 -9.66
CA SER A 75 9.86 -8.98 -8.74
C SER A 75 10.10 -10.31 -9.46
N LYS A 76 9.44 -10.54 -10.59
CA LYS A 76 9.68 -11.73 -11.44
C LYS A 76 11.06 -11.75 -12.08
N ALA A 77 11.62 -10.58 -12.39
CA ALA A 77 12.96 -10.47 -12.97
C ALA A 77 14.06 -10.78 -11.94
N LEU A 78 13.81 -10.46 -10.65
CA LEU A 78 14.80 -10.67 -9.57
C LEU A 78 14.63 -11.99 -8.84
N ILE A 79 13.40 -12.44 -8.61
CA ILE A 79 13.11 -13.56 -7.73
C ILE A 79 12.64 -14.76 -8.56
N LYS A 80 13.45 -15.82 -8.61
CA LYS A 80 13.09 -17.07 -9.28
C LYS A 80 11.85 -17.69 -8.65
N GLY A 81 10.83 -17.98 -9.47
CA GLY A 81 9.59 -18.58 -8.99
C GLY A 81 8.70 -17.63 -8.17
N PHE A 82 8.90 -16.32 -8.31
CA PHE A 82 8.09 -15.30 -7.64
C PHE A 82 6.58 -15.56 -7.75
N LYS A 83 5.90 -15.45 -6.60
CA LYS A 83 4.44 -15.46 -6.51
C LYS A 83 4.01 -14.29 -5.65
N PRO A 84 3.11 -13.41 -6.13
CA PRO A 84 2.67 -12.25 -5.35
C PRO A 84 1.88 -12.71 -4.11
N LEU A 85 2.24 -12.19 -2.94
CA LEU A 85 1.57 -12.50 -1.66
C LEU A 85 0.13 -11.94 -1.62
N TYR A 86 -0.09 -10.82 -2.25
CA TYR A 86 -1.35 -10.07 -2.19
C TYR A 86 -2.08 -10.01 -3.54
N SER A 87 -2.00 -11.08 -4.35
CA SER A 87 -2.62 -11.14 -5.69
C SER A 87 -4.11 -10.80 -5.70
N ASN A 88 -4.82 -11.08 -4.61
CA ASN A 88 -6.24 -10.80 -4.44
C ASN A 88 -6.55 -9.35 -4.03
N ASN A 89 -5.53 -8.53 -3.74
CA ASN A 89 -5.73 -7.12 -3.43
C ASN A 89 -5.95 -6.31 -4.72
N THR A 90 -7.15 -6.39 -5.26
CA THR A 90 -7.56 -5.73 -6.50
C THR A 90 -8.67 -4.71 -6.23
N LEU A 91 -8.81 -3.73 -7.12
CA LEU A 91 -9.90 -2.76 -7.07
C LEU A 91 -11.26 -3.46 -6.99
N ASP A 92 -11.53 -4.42 -7.88
CA ASP A 92 -12.81 -5.14 -7.96
C ASP A 92 -13.15 -5.89 -6.68
N ASN A 93 -12.16 -6.58 -6.07
CA ASN A 93 -12.38 -7.33 -4.84
C ASN A 93 -12.69 -6.38 -3.67
N ASN A 94 -12.05 -5.23 -3.61
CA ASN A 94 -12.29 -4.25 -2.56
C ASN A 94 -13.62 -3.50 -2.77
N ILE A 95 -14.02 -3.22 -4.00
CA ILE A 95 -15.36 -2.70 -4.32
C ILE A 95 -16.44 -3.69 -3.84
N LYS A 96 -16.30 -4.98 -4.16
CA LYS A 96 -17.24 -6.02 -3.72
C LYS A 96 -17.29 -6.12 -2.19
N LYS A 97 -16.12 -6.10 -1.54
CA LYS A 97 -16.02 -6.15 -0.07
C LYS A 97 -16.72 -4.96 0.58
N LEU A 98 -16.51 -3.75 0.08
CA LEU A 98 -17.19 -2.54 0.57
C LEU A 98 -18.69 -2.59 0.33
N GLY A 99 -19.15 -2.96 -0.87
CA GLY A 99 -20.56 -3.08 -1.19
C GLY A 99 -21.30 -4.11 -0.31
N ASN A 100 -20.68 -5.25 -0.05
CA ASN A 100 -21.24 -6.28 0.84
C ASN A 100 -21.33 -5.81 2.31
N ASN A 101 -20.60 -4.78 2.69
CA ASN A 101 -20.60 -4.18 4.02
C ASN A 101 -21.35 -2.83 4.07
N LEU A 102 -22.35 -2.67 3.21
CA LEU A 102 -23.26 -1.52 3.19
C LEU A 102 -22.56 -0.17 2.91
N PHE A 103 -21.53 -0.18 2.09
CA PHE A 103 -20.98 1.04 1.51
C PHE A 103 -21.50 1.24 0.08
N GLU A 104 -21.86 2.45 -0.25
CA GLU A 104 -22.12 2.90 -1.62
C GLU A 104 -20.81 3.40 -2.22
N ILE A 105 -20.41 2.88 -3.36
CA ILE A 105 -19.22 3.32 -4.08
C ILE A 105 -19.55 4.60 -4.85
N LEU A 106 -18.90 5.70 -4.50
CA LEU A 106 -19.08 7.00 -5.15
C LEU A 106 -18.09 7.21 -6.29
N TYR A 107 -16.86 6.71 -6.11
CA TYR A 107 -15.79 6.77 -7.10
C TYR A 107 -14.83 5.61 -6.90
N ALA A 108 -14.34 5.05 -7.98
CA ALA A 108 -13.30 4.03 -7.96
C ALA A 108 -12.48 4.12 -9.24
N ASN A 109 -11.15 4.05 -9.11
CA ASN A 109 -10.25 4.06 -10.25
C ASN A 109 -8.95 3.31 -9.91
N GLU A 110 -8.34 2.67 -10.92
CA GLU A 110 -7.00 2.08 -10.80
C GLU A 110 -6.05 2.71 -11.80
N TYR A 111 -4.76 2.65 -11.47
CA TYR A 111 -3.72 3.37 -12.17
C TYR A 111 -2.41 2.59 -12.10
N PHE A 112 -1.69 2.52 -13.21
CA PHE A 112 -0.46 1.75 -13.38
C PHE A 112 0.71 2.66 -13.78
N PRO A 113 1.28 3.46 -12.84
CA PRO A 113 2.42 4.31 -13.12
C PRO A 113 3.69 3.47 -13.29
N TYR A 114 4.59 3.96 -14.09
CA TYR A 114 5.92 3.39 -14.19
C TYR A 114 6.85 3.94 -13.10
N LEU A 115 7.78 3.10 -12.66
CA LEU A 115 8.91 3.43 -11.79
C LEU A 115 10.20 3.07 -12.53
N ARG A 116 11.13 4.02 -12.66
CA ARG A 116 12.39 3.82 -13.40
C ARG A 116 13.59 3.90 -12.47
N PHE A 117 14.39 2.84 -12.49
CA PHE A 117 15.65 2.74 -11.77
C PHE A 117 16.80 3.03 -12.74
N LYS A 118 17.63 4.03 -12.43
CA LYS A 118 18.74 4.46 -13.27
C LYS A 118 20.07 3.84 -12.89
N ASP A 119 20.12 3.14 -11.76
CA ASP A 119 21.29 2.40 -11.29
C ASP A 119 20.86 1.15 -10.52
N ILE A 120 21.78 0.17 -10.48
CA ILE A 120 21.49 -1.13 -9.86
C ILE A 120 21.44 -1.03 -8.31
N GLY A 121 22.17 -0.10 -7.72
CA GLY A 121 22.16 0.13 -6.28
C GLY A 121 20.78 0.59 -5.79
N ALA A 122 20.07 1.40 -6.58
CA ALA A 122 18.71 1.81 -6.29
C ALA A 122 17.75 0.62 -6.29
N ILE A 123 17.91 -0.35 -7.21
CA ILE A 123 17.13 -1.59 -7.23
C ILE A 123 17.42 -2.44 -6.00
N VAL A 124 18.70 -2.61 -5.64
CA VAL A 124 19.12 -3.35 -4.44
C VAL A 124 18.54 -2.73 -3.18
N TYR A 125 18.63 -1.41 -3.04
CA TYR A 125 18.08 -0.69 -1.90
C TYR A 125 16.55 -0.85 -1.81
N PHE A 126 15.86 -0.68 -2.93
CA PHE A 126 14.41 -0.81 -3.01
C PHE A 126 13.95 -2.23 -2.63
N ALA A 127 14.58 -3.26 -3.21
CA ALA A 127 14.24 -4.65 -2.94
C ALA A 127 14.49 -5.06 -1.47
N LYS A 128 15.51 -4.48 -0.82
CA LYS A 128 15.77 -4.72 0.62
C LYS A 128 14.74 -4.08 1.54
N ILE A 129 14.12 -2.96 1.14
CA ILE A 129 13.13 -2.28 1.98
C ILE A 129 11.74 -2.89 1.83
N ILE A 130 11.40 -3.40 0.64
CA ILE A 130 10.06 -3.88 0.32
C ILE A 130 10.08 -5.42 0.24
N GLU A 131 10.41 -6.06 1.35
CA GLU A 131 10.61 -7.51 1.43
C GLU A 131 9.39 -8.32 0.99
N TRP A 132 8.17 -7.81 1.20
CA TRP A 132 6.93 -8.47 0.78
C TRP A 132 6.74 -8.52 -0.74
N GLU A 133 7.38 -7.63 -1.50
CA GLU A 133 7.41 -7.66 -2.98
C GLU A 133 8.62 -8.41 -3.51
N PHE A 134 9.69 -8.54 -2.72
CA PHE A 134 10.93 -9.21 -3.08
C PHE A 134 11.34 -10.25 -2.02
N PRO A 135 10.53 -11.31 -1.85
CA PRO A 135 10.74 -12.28 -0.78
C PRO A 135 12.10 -12.97 -0.92
N ASN A 136 12.82 -13.07 0.21
CA ASN A 136 14.16 -13.68 0.29
C ASN A 136 15.22 -13.02 -0.61
N PHE A 137 15.03 -11.76 -0.97
CA PHE A 137 16.02 -11.01 -1.75
C PHE A 137 17.32 -10.88 -0.96
N SER A 138 18.43 -11.26 -1.61
CA SER A 138 19.78 -10.86 -1.24
C SER A 138 20.59 -10.63 -2.50
N VAL A 139 21.66 -9.85 -2.40
CA VAL A 139 22.55 -9.60 -3.54
C VAL A 139 23.17 -10.92 -4.03
N GLU A 140 23.55 -11.79 -3.09
CA GLU A 140 24.16 -13.09 -3.38
C GLU A 140 23.19 -14.02 -4.12
N ASN A 141 21.93 -14.09 -3.65
CA ASN A 141 20.92 -14.98 -4.23
C ASN A 141 20.43 -14.53 -5.61
N CYS A 142 20.49 -13.21 -5.87
CA CYS A 142 19.96 -12.58 -7.10
C CYS A 142 21.07 -11.98 -7.97
N PHE A 143 22.32 -12.39 -7.76
CA PHE A 143 23.47 -11.75 -8.41
C PHE A 143 23.40 -11.80 -9.94
N GLU A 144 23.08 -12.95 -10.52
CA GLU A 144 22.96 -13.10 -11.97
C GLU A 144 21.84 -12.22 -12.56
N GLU A 145 20.69 -12.16 -11.86
CA GLU A 145 19.54 -11.34 -12.26
C GLU A 145 19.88 -9.84 -12.16
N LEU A 146 20.59 -9.44 -11.11
CA LEU A 146 21.08 -8.08 -10.96
C LEU A 146 22.07 -7.68 -12.06
N CYS A 147 22.98 -8.59 -12.47
CA CYS A 147 23.87 -8.33 -13.58
C CYS A 147 23.11 -8.10 -14.89
N LYS A 148 22.10 -8.92 -15.19
CA LYS A 148 21.23 -8.75 -16.38
C LYS A 148 20.49 -7.42 -16.36
N LEU A 149 19.96 -7.02 -15.20
CA LEU A 149 19.30 -5.72 -15.06
C LEU A 149 20.27 -4.56 -15.24
N ASN A 150 21.51 -4.69 -14.72
CA ASN A 150 22.55 -3.68 -14.92
C ASN A 150 22.96 -3.53 -16.39
N GLU A 151 23.07 -4.63 -17.14
CA GLU A 151 23.26 -4.60 -18.59
C GLU A 151 22.12 -3.85 -19.27
N GLY A 152 20.87 -4.10 -18.84
CA GLY A 152 19.69 -3.35 -19.33
C GLY A 152 19.80 -1.85 -19.07
N ILE A 153 20.28 -1.45 -17.88
CA ILE A 153 20.51 -0.04 -17.54
C ILE A 153 21.58 0.57 -18.45
N ASN A 154 22.69 -0.14 -18.67
CA ASN A 154 23.78 0.34 -19.56
C ASN A 154 23.30 0.57 -20.99
N VAL A 155 22.35 -0.22 -21.49
CA VAL A 155 21.82 -0.11 -22.85
C VAL A 155 20.71 0.92 -22.97
N LYS A 156 19.73 0.92 -22.04
CA LYS A 156 18.50 1.74 -22.11
C LYS A 156 18.53 2.98 -21.23
N GLY A 157 19.50 3.08 -20.31
CA GLY A 157 19.59 4.15 -19.30
C GLY A 157 18.73 3.90 -18.04
N TYR A 158 17.90 2.87 -18.02
CA TYR A 158 17.06 2.51 -16.86
C TYR A 158 16.49 1.10 -16.95
N VAL A 159 16.07 0.57 -15.80
CA VAL A 159 15.12 -0.54 -15.67
C VAL A 159 13.77 0.02 -15.27
N GLU A 160 12.70 -0.43 -15.92
CA GLU A 160 11.34 0.02 -15.63
C GLU A 160 10.58 -1.06 -14.87
N SER A 161 9.87 -0.65 -13.84
CA SER A 161 8.83 -1.42 -13.15
C SER A 161 7.49 -0.70 -13.29
N ILE A 162 6.40 -1.42 -13.10
CA ILE A 162 5.06 -0.87 -13.11
C ILE A 162 4.47 -1.05 -11.72
N GLU A 163 4.04 0.06 -11.13
CA GLU A 163 3.27 0.03 -9.89
C GLU A 163 1.79 -0.27 -10.21
N HIS A 164 1.06 -0.78 -9.25
CA HIS A 164 -0.38 -0.92 -9.30
C HIS A 164 -0.99 -0.19 -8.13
N ARG A 165 -1.75 0.86 -8.41
CA ARG A 165 -2.41 1.71 -7.42
C ARG A 165 -3.88 1.80 -7.71
N TYR A 166 -4.71 1.85 -6.67
CA TYR A 166 -6.13 2.16 -6.82
C TYR A 166 -6.63 3.05 -5.68
N ILE A 167 -7.74 3.73 -5.95
CA ILE A 167 -8.46 4.56 -4.99
C ILE A 167 -9.94 4.19 -5.02
N ILE A 168 -10.57 4.17 -3.86
CA ILE A 168 -12.01 4.02 -3.70
C ILE A 168 -12.50 5.12 -2.78
N VAL A 169 -13.55 5.82 -3.20
CA VAL A 169 -14.34 6.74 -2.37
C VAL A 169 -15.70 6.12 -2.17
N SER A 170 -16.08 5.91 -0.93
CA SER A 170 -17.34 5.26 -0.59
C SER A 170 -18.07 5.98 0.54
N ARG A 171 -19.38 5.81 0.61
CA ARG A 171 -20.28 6.38 1.63
C ARG A 171 -20.88 5.25 2.47
N LYS A 172 -20.86 5.40 3.78
CA LYS A 172 -21.60 4.51 4.69
C LYS A 172 -23.11 4.72 4.52
N LYS A 173 -23.86 3.66 4.22
CA LYS A 173 -25.33 3.65 4.20
C LYS A 173 -25.92 3.51 5.58
#